data_6a55cddec6c53642b8d1ca29c2f8463e
#
_entry.id   6a55cddec6c53642b8d1ca29c2f8463e
#
_cell.length_a   1.000
_cell.length_b   1.000
_cell.length_c   1.000
_cell.angle_alpha   90.00
_cell.angle_beta   90.00
_cell.angle_gamma   90.00
#
_symmetry.space_group_name_H-M   'P 1'
#
loop_
_entity.id
_entity.type
_entity.pdbx_description
1 polymer ?
#
loop_
_entity_poly.entity_id
_entity_poly.type
_entity_poly.pdbx_seq_one_letter_code
_entity_poly.pdbx_strand_id
1 'polypeptide(L)'
;FGGRETEGIVVERVSAPARAGELKSITKLLSVVPIATTQSLTLIDSVSAHYACNPWDVIRSAIPPRVASVEKNFVAGKQVLSTKSKNTVEFQTLAPYIEAHEQIVSVVLKNRDTGSVLVIAPDEKDVDRIIQALAKNNLQALKLTAAMPREDRYRNYLDAMHSANSIVVGTRSAIFAPINDLRTIIVHKESSFDHYEVRSPGWNTRTV
;
A
#
# COMPACT_ATOMS: atom_id res chain seq x y z
N PHE A 1 -23.18 2.76 -16.89
CA PHE A 1 -22.95 2.48 -18.29
C PHE A 1 -24.04 1.54 -18.78
N GLY A 2 -24.76 1.86 -19.86
CA GLY A 2 -25.76 0.96 -20.44
C GLY A 2 -26.90 0.53 -19.52
N GLY A 3 -27.35 1.37 -18.55
CA GLY A 3 -28.41 1.04 -17.60
C GLY A 3 -27.99 0.17 -16.40
N ARG A 4 -26.68 -0.18 -16.25
CA ARG A 4 -26.17 -0.91 -15.10
C ARG A 4 -25.57 0.05 -14.07
N GLU A 5 -25.81 -0.25 -12.80
CA GLU A 5 -25.09 0.41 -11.70
C GLU A 5 -23.61 0.01 -11.74
N THR A 6 -22.74 0.99 -11.52
CA THR A 6 -21.28 0.80 -11.51
C THR A 6 -20.71 1.48 -10.29
N GLU A 7 -19.89 0.77 -9.54
CA GLU A 7 -19.14 1.33 -8.44
C GLU A 7 -17.90 2.06 -8.97
N GLY A 8 -17.52 3.16 -8.32
CA GLY A 8 -16.34 3.94 -8.65
C GLY A 8 -15.71 4.58 -7.43
N ILE A 9 -14.51 5.11 -7.59
CA ILE A 9 -13.76 5.84 -6.58
C ILE A 9 -13.71 7.30 -7.01
N VAL A 10 -14.04 8.21 -6.09
CA VAL A 10 -13.88 9.65 -6.30
C VAL A 10 -12.42 10.00 -6.09
N VAL A 11 -11.73 10.34 -7.16
CA VAL A 11 -10.30 10.69 -7.13
C VAL A 11 -10.08 12.19 -7.04
N GLU A 12 -11.01 13.00 -7.58
CA GLU A 12 -10.90 14.45 -7.60
C GLU A 12 -12.29 15.12 -7.65
N ARG A 13 -12.36 16.34 -7.14
CA ARG A 13 -13.52 17.23 -7.31
C ARG A 13 -13.09 18.45 -8.12
N VAL A 14 -13.76 18.66 -9.22
CA VAL A 14 -13.48 19.80 -10.14
C VAL A 14 -14.67 20.75 -10.18
N SER A 15 -14.41 22.04 -10.44
CA SER A 15 -15.44 23.08 -10.53
C SER A 15 -16.22 23.05 -11.86
N ALA A 16 -15.62 22.48 -12.91
CA ALA A 16 -16.23 22.36 -14.22
C ALA A 16 -15.88 21.02 -14.87
N PRO A 17 -16.77 20.40 -15.63
CA PRO A 17 -16.51 19.15 -16.31
C PRO A 17 -15.51 19.36 -17.46
N ALA A 18 -14.62 18.37 -17.64
CA ALA A 18 -13.65 18.35 -18.74
C ALA A 18 -14.30 18.10 -20.11
N ARG A 19 -15.54 17.64 -20.15
CA ARG A 19 -16.31 17.38 -21.39
C ARG A 19 -17.64 18.09 -21.36
N ALA A 20 -18.04 18.63 -22.49
CA ALA A 20 -19.38 19.14 -22.69
C ALA A 20 -20.38 17.97 -22.75
N GLY A 21 -21.56 18.14 -22.18
CA GLY A 21 -22.63 17.15 -22.16
C GLY A 21 -23.27 16.97 -20.78
N GLU A 22 -24.38 16.23 -20.76
CA GLU A 22 -25.07 15.92 -19.50
C GLU A 22 -24.29 14.89 -18.71
N LEU A 23 -23.94 15.22 -17.45
CA LEU A 23 -23.28 14.34 -16.52
C LEU A 23 -24.33 13.57 -15.71
N LYS A 24 -24.13 12.26 -15.57
CA LYS A 24 -24.94 11.45 -14.66
C LYS A 24 -24.54 11.72 -13.23
N SER A 25 -25.52 11.94 -12.37
CA SER A 25 -25.31 12.13 -10.93
C SER A 25 -24.84 10.85 -10.25
N ILE A 26 -24.04 11.00 -9.19
CA ILE A 26 -23.74 9.91 -8.26
C ILE A 26 -25.02 9.58 -7.50
N THR A 27 -25.52 8.36 -7.63
CA THR A 27 -26.78 7.92 -7.02
C THR A 27 -26.65 7.63 -5.53
N LYS A 28 -25.47 7.15 -5.09
CA LYS A 28 -25.24 6.76 -3.68
C LYS A 28 -23.77 6.84 -3.31
N LEU A 29 -23.48 7.41 -2.14
CA LEU A 29 -22.20 7.30 -1.49
C LEU A 29 -22.14 5.97 -0.72
N LEU A 30 -21.22 5.07 -1.09
CA LEU A 30 -21.11 3.74 -0.49
C LEU A 30 -20.28 3.73 0.79
N SER A 31 -19.27 4.59 0.88
CA SER A 31 -18.40 4.73 2.05
C SER A 31 -18.10 6.19 2.33
N VAL A 32 -18.07 6.53 3.62
CA VAL A 32 -17.59 7.83 4.12
C VAL A 32 -16.14 7.74 4.59
N VAL A 33 -15.59 6.53 4.71
CA VAL A 33 -14.19 6.31 5.08
C VAL A 33 -13.31 6.58 3.85
N PRO A 34 -12.33 7.50 3.93
CA PRO A 34 -11.36 7.68 2.87
C PRO A 34 -10.55 6.40 2.67
N ILE A 35 -10.37 6.00 1.41
CA ILE A 35 -9.61 4.79 1.03
C ILE A 35 -8.32 5.11 0.29
N ALA A 36 -8.02 6.38 0.11
CA ALA A 36 -6.80 6.88 -0.51
C ALA A 36 -6.41 8.22 0.10
N THR A 37 -5.13 8.53 0.10
CA THR A 37 -4.59 9.84 0.46
C THR A 37 -4.21 10.60 -0.80
N THR A 38 -4.02 11.92 -0.70
CA THR A 38 -3.50 12.72 -1.82
C THR A 38 -2.16 12.17 -2.32
N GLN A 39 -1.29 11.71 -1.39
CA GLN A 39 0.02 11.14 -1.74
C GLN A 39 -0.13 9.82 -2.51
N SER A 40 -1.05 8.93 -2.08
CA SER A 40 -1.28 7.67 -2.80
C SER A 40 -1.88 7.89 -4.18
N LEU A 41 -2.76 8.87 -4.35
CA LEU A 41 -3.30 9.25 -5.65
C LEU A 41 -2.20 9.84 -6.56
N THR A 42 -1.34 10.72 -6.03
CA THR A 42 -0.17 11.23 -6.76
C THR A 42 0.78 10.11 -7.20
N LEU A 43 1.02 9.11 -6.33
CA LEU A 43 1.81 7.93 -6.69
C LEU A 43 1.16 7.15 -7.83
N ILE A 44 -0.14 6.89 -7.75
CA ILE A 44 -0.90 6.19 -8.79
C ILE A 44 -0.79 6.93 -10.14
N ASP A 45 -0.95 8.25 -10.15
CA ASP A 45 -0.83 9.07 -11.35
C ASP A 45 0.60 9.03 -11.92
N SER A 46 1.62 9.11 -11.06
CA SER A 46 3.03 9.05 -11.47
C SER A 46 3.37 7.69 -12.09
N VAL A 47 2.91 6.59 -11.47
CA VAL A 47 3.09 5.24 -12.00
C VAL A 47 2.35 5.07 -13.32
N SER A 48 1.12 5.57 -13.40
CA SER A 48 0.32 5.50 -14.63
C SER A 48 0.98 6.25 -15.79
N ALA A 49 1.54 7.43 -15.52
CA ALA A 49 2.28 8.21 -16.51
C ALA A 49 3.58 7.50 -16.94
N HIS A 50 4.33 6.94 -15.97
CA HIS A 50 5.59 6.23 -16.24
C HIS A 50 5.39 5.01 -17.14
N TYR A 51 4.33 4.23 -16.89
CA TYR A 51 4.03 3.02 -17.66
C TYR A 51 3.05 3.26 -18.82
N ALA A 52 2.67 4.51 -19.09
CA ALA A 52 1.71 4.91 -20.14
C ALA A 52 0.41 4.08 -20.10
N CYS A 53 -0.14 3.85 -18.91
CA CYS A 53 -1.32 3.02 -18.70
C CYS A 53 -2.51 3.81 -18.14
N ASN A 54 -3.68 3.17 -18.10
CA ASN A 54 -4.85 3.77 -17.48
C ASN A 54 -4.67 3.77 -15.93
N PRO A 55 -4.88 4.90 -15.23
CA PRO A 55 -4.82 4.96 -13.78
C PRO A 55 -5.67 3.90 -13.07
N TRP A 56 -6.77 3.47 -13.67
CA TRP A 56 -7.62 2.41 -13.14
C TRP A 56 -6.90 1.06 -13.02
N ASP A 57 -5.95 0.76 -13.91
CA ASP A 57 -5.18 -0.48 -13.85
C ASP A 57 -4.23 -0.50 -12.64
N VAL A 58 -3.70 0.66 -12.27
CA VAL A 58 -2.91 0.82 -11.03
C VAL A 58 -3.81 0.81 -9.79
N ILE A 59 -4.94 1.54 -9.82
CA ILE A 59 -5.91 1.61 -8.72
C ILE A 59 -6.37 0.21 -8.29
N ARG A 60 -6.68 -0.67 -9.24
CA ARG A 60 -7.11 -2.05 -8.96
C ARG A 60 -6.05 -2.89 -8.24
N SER A 61 -4.77 -2.56 -8.44
CA SER A 61 -3.65 -3.21 -7.74
C SER A 61 -3.38 -2.56 -6.37
N ALA A 62 -3.60 -1.25 -6.27
CA ALA A 62 -3.30 -0.42 -5.11
C ALA A 62 -4.35 -0.54 -4.00
N ILE A 63 -5.63 -0.51 -4.35
CA ILE A 63 -6.73 -0.41 -3.39
C ILE A 63 -7.47 -1.74 -3.30
N PRO A 64 -7.50 -2.39 -2.13
CA PRO A 64 -8.24 -3.63 -1.95
C PRO A 64 -9.75 -3.40 -2.09
N PRO A 65 -10.51 -4.41 -2.54
CA PRO A 65 -11.96 -4.32 -2.65
C PRO A 65 -12.59 -3.98 -1.29
N ARG A 66 -13.50 -3.02 -1.30
CA ARG A 66 -14.23 -2.55 -0.12
C ARG A 66 -14.96 -3.67 0.62
N VAL A 67 -14.96 -3.59 1.97
CA VAL A 67 -15.72 -4.48 2.87
C VAL A 67 -16.52 -3.62 3.86
N ALA A 68 -17.83 -3.57 3.64
CA ALA A 68 -18.72 -2.68 4.40
C ALA A 68 -18.81 -3.02 5.91
N SER A 69 -18.64 -4.30 6.28
CA SER A 69 -18.61 -4.74 7.69
C SER A 69 -17.43 -4.14 8.45
N VAL A 70 -16.27 -4.04 7.80
CA VAL A 70 -15.06 -3.44 8.39
C VAL A 70 -15.27 -1.95 8.66
N GLU A 71 -15.86 -1.21 7.71
CA GLU A 71 -16.07 0.23 7.85
C GLU A 71 -17.03 0.62 8.97
N LYS A 72 -18.03 -0.22 9.27
CA LYS A 72 -19.02 0.06 10.34
C LYS A 72 -18.38 0.28 11.71
N ASN A 73 -17.28 -0.41 11.99
CA ASN A 73 -16.60 -0.38 13.28
C ASN A 73 -15.25 0.33 13.21
N PHE A 74 -14.93 0.91 12.06
CA PHE A 74 -13.64 1.55 11.83
C PHE A 74 -13.64 2.97 12.40
N VAL A 75 -12.64 3.28 13.23
CA VAL A 75 -12.40 4.62 13.76
C VAL A 75 -11.17 5.20 13.07
N ALA A 76 -11.38 6.23 12.27
CA ALA A 76 -10.30 6.88 11.57
C ALA A 76 -9.35 7.60 12.53
N GLY A 77 -8.07 7.24 12.48
CA GLY A 77 -7.01 7.93 13.19
C GLY A 77 -6.58 9.22 12.49
N LYS A 78 -5.78 10.02 13.18
CA LYS A 78 -5.23 11.26 12.62
C LYS A 78 -4.09 10.93 11.65
N GLN A 79 -4.18 11.41 10.43
CA GLN A 79 -3.07 11.32 9.48
C GLN A 79 -1.98 12.31 9.83
N VAL A 80 -0.74 11.85 9.80
CA VAL A 80 0.46 12.69 9.94
C VAL A 80 0.88 13.14 8.56
N LEU A 81 0.94 14.45 8.35
CA LEU A 81 1.50 14.99 7.11
C LEU A 81 3.02 14.80 7.16
N SER A 82 3.52 13.88 6.34
CA SER A 82 4.96 13.67 6.22
C SER A 82 5.64 14.92 5.66
N THR A 83 6.61 15.44 6.39
CA THR A 83 7.48 16.50 5.90
C THR A 83 8.46 15.93 4.88
N LYS A 84 8.75 16.67 3.81
CA LYS A 84 9.76 16.27 2.82
C LYS A 84 11.11 16.06 3.53
N SER A 85 11.61 14.83 3.51
CA SER A 85 12.97 14.51 3.94
C SER A 85 13.82 14.13 2.74
N LYS A 86 15.14 14.23 2.88
CA LYS A 86 16.07 13.75 1.85
C LYS A 86 16.02 12.21 1.85
N ASN A 87 15.62 11.62 0.75
CA ASN A 87 15.63 10.18 0.60
C ASN A 87 17.07 9.67 0.49
N THR A 88 17.37 8.62 1.24
CA THR A 88 18.64 7.88 1.12
C THR A 88 18.31 6.46 0.71
N VAL A 89 19.09 5.91 -0.22
CA VAL A 89 18.98 4.53 -0.66
C VAL A 89 20.24 3.79 -0.22
N GLU A 90 20.05 2.67 0.44
CA GLU A 90 21.12 1.79 0.91
C GLU A 90 20.92 0.39 0.35
N PHE A 91 21.97 -0.19 -0.23
CA PHE A 91 21.98 -1.58 -0.69
C PHE A 91 22.77 -2.43 0.29
N GLN A 92 22.17 -3.49 0.81
CA GLN A 92 22.81 -4.43 1.71
C GLN A 92 22.92 -5.81 1.07
N THR A 93 24.16 -6.28 0.89
CA THR A 93 24.42 -7.67 0.50
C THR A 93 24.72 -8.48 1.75
N LEU A 94 23.92 -9.52 1.98
CA LEU A 94 24.09 -10.40 3.14
C LEU A 94 24.96 -11.59 2.79
N ALA A 95 25.84 -11.97 3.72
CA ALA A 95 26.57 -13.21 3.59
C ALA A 95 25.62 -14.42 3.70
N PRO A 96 25.91 -15.55 3.03
CA PRO A 96 24.99 -16.70 2.97
C PRO A 96 24.55 -17.29 4.31
N TYR A 97 25.33 -17.08 5.36
CA TYR A 97 25.05 -17.57 6.72
C TYR A 97 24.26 -16.58 7.58
N ILE A 98 23.94 -15.38 7.07
CA ILE A 98 23.13 -14.39 7.78
C ILE A 98 21.67 -14.56 7.37
N GLU A 99 20.82 -14.80 8.35
CA GLU A 99 19.38 -14.90 8.14
C GLU A 99 18.80 -13.51 7.82
N ALA A 100 18.36 -13.33 6.59
CA ALA A 100 17.89 -12.03 6.08
C ALA A 100 16.74 -11.44 6.90
N HIS A 101 15.85 -12.29 7.45
CA HIS A 101 14.74 -11.82 8.27
C HIS A 101 15.20 -11.25 9.62
N GLU A 102 16.29 -11.74 10.20
CA GLU A 102 16.88 -11.15 11.42
C GLU A 102 17.49 -9.77 11.14
N GLN A 103 18.15 -9.63 9.99
CA GLN A 103 18.66 -8.33 9.56
C GLN A 103 17.52 -7.32 9.32
N ILE A 104 16.40 -7.75 8.72
CA ILE A 104 15.21 -6.92 8.54
C ILE A 104 14.68 -6.47 9.91
N VAL A 105 14.58 -7.37 10.89
CA VAL A 105 14.16 -7.02 12.26
C VAL A 105 15.08 -5.96 12.86
N SER A 106 16.40 -6.10 12.69
CA SER A 106 17.38 -5.11 13.18
C SER A 106 17.14 -3.72 12.58
N VAL A 107 16.88 -3.65 11.24
CA VAL A 107 16.58 -2.38 10.56
C VAL A 107 15.25 -1.81 11.03
N VAL A 108 14.21 -2.63 11.22
CA VAL A 108 12.91 -2.21 11.75
C VAL A 108 13.07 -1.64 13.16
N LEU A 109 13.77 -2.32 14.07
CA LEU A 109 14.02 -1.85 15.43
C LEU A 109 14.73 -0.49 15.48
N LYS A 110 15.67 -0.27 14.57
CA LYS A 110 16.39 1.00 14.46
C LYS A 110 15.50 2.16 13.99
N ASN A 111 14.50 1.90 13.18
CA ASN A 111 13.73 2.93 12.47
C ASN A 111 12.29 3.11 12.97
N ARG A 112 11.71 2.17 13.72
CA ARG A 112 10.30 2.17 14.14
C ARG A 112 9.88 3.42 14.93
N ASP A 113 10.80 4.01 15.68
CA ASP A 113 10.52 5.19 16.51
C ASP A 113 10.56 6.50 15.70
N THR A 114 11.01 6.44 14.44
CA THR A 114 11.03 7.60 13.53
C THR A 114 9.79 7.72 12.66
N GLY A 115 8.97 6.69 12.60
CA GLY A 115 7.74 6.59 11.82
C GLY A 115 7.45 5.17 11.35
N SER A 116 6.51 5.02 10.44
CA SER A 116 6.11 3.71 9.93
C SER A 116 7.16 3.08 9.00
N VAL A 117 7.21 1.76 9.03
CA VAL A 117 8.13 0.94 8.22
C VAL A 117 7.32 0.03 7.30
N LEU A 118 7.64 0.01 6.01
CA LEU A 118 7.12 -0.93 5.03
C LEU A 118 8.20 -1.94 4.67
N VAL A 119 7.88 -3.23 4.80
CA VAL A 119 8.73 -4.32 4.33
C VAL A 119 8.03 -5.04 3.19
N ILE A 120 8.67 -5.11 2.03
CA ILE A 120 8.16 -5.79 0.85
C ILE A 120 8.98 -7.04 0.61
N ALA A 121 8.32 -8.18 0.60
CA ALA A 121 8.93 -9.48 0.32
C ALA A 121 8.39 -10.05 -1.02
N PRO A 122 9.18 -10.91 -1.69
CA PRO A 122 8.79 -11.43 -2.99
C PRO A 122 7.57 -12.35 -2.92
N ASP A 123 7.45 -13.16 -1.88
CA ASP A 123 6.39 -14.16 -1.74
C ASP A 123 5.82 -14.26 -0.32
N GLU A 124 4.74 -15.03 -0.18
CA GLU A 124 4.05 -15.26 1.09
C GLU A 124 4.93 -15.94 2.15
N LYS A 125 5.82 -16.84 1.75
CA LYS A 125 6.69 -17.57 2.69
C LYS A 125 7.68 -16.61 3.35
N ASP A 126 8.25 -15.71 2.57
CA ASP A 126 9.15 -14.69 3.09
C ASP A 126 8.38 -13.68 3.96
N VAL A 127 7.15 -13.28 3.58
CA VAL A 127 6.28 -12.45 4.42
C VAL A 127 6.03 -13.12 5.78
N ASP A 128 5.65 -14.39 5.80
CA ASP A 128 5.36 -15.11 7.05
C ASP A 128 6.60 -15.28 7.92
N ARG A 129 7.77 -15.56 7.33
CA ARG A 129 9.04 -15.63 8.07
C ARG A 129 9.42 -14.29 8.72
N ILE A 130 9.26 -13.19 7.98
CA ILE A 130 9.53 -11.85 8.48
C ILE A 130 8.57 -11.51 9.64
N ILE A 131 7.27 -11.77 9.49
CA ILE A 131 6.27 -11.54 10.55
C ILE A 131 6.59 -12.38 11.79
N GLN A 132 6.96 -13.64 11.63
CA GLN A 132 7.37 -14.50 12.75
C GLN A 132 8.62 -13.98 13.45
N ALA A 133 9.62 -13.50 12.71
CA ALA A 133 10.83 -12.91 13.28
C ALA A 133 10.53 -11.61 14.03
N LEU A 134 9.65 -10.76 13.50
CA LEU A 134 9.18 -9.56 14.19
C LEU A 134 8.44 -9.91 15.49
N ALA A 135 7.54 -10.90 15.45
CA ALA A 135 6.77 -11.34 16.61
C ALA A 135 7.68 -11.89 17.75
N LYS A 136 8.75 -12.63 17.41
CA LYS A 136 9.77 -13.09 18.39
C LYS A 136 10.45 -11.92 19.13
N ASN A 137 10.48 -10.74 18.52
CA ASN A 137 11.02 -9.51 19.08
C ASN A 137 9.94 -8.58 19.66
N ASN A 138 8.73 -9.10 19.95
CA ASN A 138 7.57 -8.37 20.47
C ASN A 138 7.12 -7.21 19.56
N LEU A 139 7.33 -7.34 18.25
CA LEU A 139 6.89 -6.39 17.25
C LEU A 139 5.67 -6.95 16.52
N GLN A 140 4.59 -6.16 16.50
CA GLN A 140 3.39 -6.49 15.73
C GLN A 140 3.47 -5.86 14.35
N ALA A 141 3.10 -6.61 13.32
CA ALA A 141 3.08 -6.13 11.94
C ALA A 141 1.71 -6.36 11.29
N LEU A 142 1.30 -5.41 10.48
CA LEU A 142 0.14 -5.52 9.60
C LEU A 142 0.54 -6.27 8.33
N LYS A 143 -0.08 -7.41 8.08
CA LYS A 143 0.15 -8.18 6.84
C LYS A 143 -0.68 -7.59 5.70
N LEU A 144 -0.08 -7.39 4.51
CA LEU A 144 -0.77 -6.93 3.30
C LEU A 144 -0.38 -7.78 2.09
N THR A 145 -1.12 -8.86 1.87
CA THR A 145 -0.91 -9.77 0.73
C THR A 145 -2.22 -10.13 0.03
N ALA A 146 -2.12 -10.61 -1.21
CA ALA A 146 -3.29 -11.00 -1.99
C ALA A 146 -3.93 -12.31 -1.51
N ALA A 147 -3.17 -13.16 -0.80
CA ALA A 147 -3.64 -14.45 -0.29
C ALA A 147 -4.49 -14.32 0.99
N MET A 148 -4.47 -13.15 1.63
CA MET A 148 -5.27 -12.90 2.84
C MET A 148 -6.78 -12.94 2.56
N PRO A 149 -7.60 -13.33 3.57
CA PRO A 149 -9.03 -13.09 3.54
C PRO A 149 -9.33 -11.61 3.23
N ARG A 150 -10.33 -11.36 2.38
CA ARG A 150 -10.68 -10.02 1.90
C ARG A 150 -10.94 -9.04 3.04
N GLU A 151 -11.61 -9.48 4.09
CA GLU A 151 -11.95 -8.66 5.26
C GLU A 151 -10.71 -8.23 6.02
N ASP A 152 -9.80 -9.16 6.32
CA ASP A 152 -8.56 -8.89 7.06
C ASP A 152 -7.62 -8.01 6.24
N ARG A 153 -7.50 -8.24 4.93
CA ARG A 153 -6.71 -7.40 4.04
C ARG A 153 -7.24 -5.97 4.02
N TYR A 154 -8.55 -5.78 3.93
CA TYR A 154 -9.15 -4.44 3.92
C TYR A 154 -9.00 -3.74 5.27
N ARG A 155 -9.14 -4.47 6.38
CA ARG A 155 -8.91 -3.95 7.73
C ARG A 155 -7.46 -3.48 7.89
N ASN A 156 -6.50 -4.34 7.59
CA ASN A 156 -5.07 -4.01 7.69
C ASN A 156 -4.67 -2.84 6.79
N TYR A 157 -5.30 -2.70 5.62
CA TYR A 157 -5.11 -1.57 4.72
C TYR A 157 -5.58 -0.25 5.36
N LEU A 158 -6.77 -0.24 5.97
CA LEU A 158 -7.28 0.93 6.67
C LEU A 158 -6.45 1.24 7.93
N ASP A 159 -6.06 0.22 8.68
CA ASP A 159 -5.20 0.37 9.86
C ASP A 159 -3.84 0.98 9.49
N ALA A 160 -3.22 0.54 8.41
CA ALA A 160 -1.97 1.11 7.91
C ALA A 160 -2.11 2.59 7.52
N MET A 161 -3.26 2.98 6.96
CA MET A 161 -3.54 4.36 6.58
C MET A 161 -3.79 5.28 7.77
N HIS A 162 -4.27 4.75 8.90
CA HIS A 162 -4.73 5.57 10.02
C HIS A 162 -3.90 5.40 11.30
N SER A 163 -3.04 4.40 11.39
CA SER A 163 -2.19 4.18 12.56
C SER A 163 -0.77 4.74 12.31
N ALA A 164 -0.25 5.51 13.26
CA ALA A 164 1.12 5.96 13.24
C ALA A 164 2.09 4.84 13.70
N ASN A 165 3.35 4.93 13.30
CA ASN A 165 4.42 4.01 13.70
C ASN A 165 4.09 2.53 13.40
N SER A 166 3.37 2.29 12.31
CA SER A 166 2.99 0.94 11.88
C SER A 166 4.17 0.21 11.23
N ILE A 167 4.27 -1.08 11.49
CA ILE A 167 5.10 -1.99 10.71
C ILE A 167 4.18 -2.73 9.76
N VAL A 168 4.38 -2.54 8.46
CA VAL A 168 3.59 -3.20 7.41
C VAL A 168 4.50 -4.17 6.68
N VAL A 169 4.08 -5.42 6.54
CA VAL A 169 4.80 -6.45 5.78
C VAL A 169 3.88 -6.99 4.69
N GLY A 170 4.33 -6.96 3.45
CA GLY A 170 3.50 -7.43 2.35
C GLY A 170 4.28 -7.86 1.12
N THR A 171 3.54 -8.30 0.11
CA THR A 171 4.10 -8.58 -1.22
C THR A 171 4.06 -7.32 -2.08
N ARG A 172 4.51 -7.41 -3.34
CA ARG A 172 4.69 -6.27 -4.26
C ARG A 172 3.58 -5.20 -4.24
N SER A 173 2.31 -5.60 -4.13
CA SER A 173 1.20 -4.63 -4.13
C SER A 173 1.13 -3.75 -2.88
N ALA A 174 1.80 -4.13 -1.80
CA ALA A 174 1.86 -3.34 -0.57
C ALA A 174 2.61 -2.00 -0.76
N ILE A 175 3.39 -1.84 -1.84
CA ILE A 175 4.07 -0.56 -2.19
C ILE A 175 3.06 0.59 -2.37
N PHE A 176 1.83 0.29 -2.77
CA PHE A 176 0.77 1.29 -2.96
C PHE A 176 -0.04 1.59 -1.71
N ALA A 177 0.20 0.89 -0.59
CA ALA A 177 -0.56 1.11 0.62
C ALA A 177 -0.32 2.54 1.16
N PRO A 178 -1.38 3.29 1.50
CA PRO A 178 -1.28 4.66 2.00
C PRO A 178 -0.86 4.68 3.48
N ILE A 179 0.35 4.21 3.77
CA ILE A 179 0.85 4.05 5.13
C ILE A 179 1.08 5.41 5.77
N ASN A 180 0.48 5.62 6.94
CA ASN A 180 0.60 6.86 7.70
C ASN A 180 2.02 7.05 8.22
N ASP A 181 2.60 8.24 7.99
CA ASP A 181 3.99 8.60 8.35
C ASP A 181 5.05 7.58 7.93
N LEU A 182 4.97 7.09 6.69
CA LEU A 182 5.96 6.15 6.14
C LEU A 182 7.34 6.81 6.05
N ARG A 183 8.35 6.22 6.71
CA ARG A 183 9.74 6.72 6.77
C ARG A 183 10.75 5.76 6.19
N THR A 184 10.49 4.47 6.27
CA THR A 184 11.44 3.45 5.81
C THR A 184 10.74 2.42 4.93
N ILE A 185 11.34 2.13 3.79
CA ILE A 185 10.90 1.04 2.91
C ILE A 185 12.06 0.05 2.80
N ILE A 186 11.79 -1.22 3.06
CA ILE A 186 12.73 -2.32 2.92
C ILE A 186 12.22 -3.24 1.82
N VAL A 187 13.02 -3.45 0.78
CA VAL A 187 12.70 -4.40 -0.29
C VAL A 187 13.61 -5.62 -0.13
N HIS A 188 13.04 -6.72 0.33
CA HIS A 188 13.75 -7.98 0.53
C HIS A 188 13.92 -8.73 -0.78
N LYS A 189 15.14 -9.23 -1.06
CA LYS A 189 15.49 -9.92 -2.34
C LYS A 189 15.05 -9.10 -3.56
N GLU A 190 15.49 -7.84 -3.62
CA GLU A 190 15.01 -6.83 -4.57
C GLU A 190 15.13 -7.26 -6.06
N SER A 191 16.06 -8.17 -6.37
CA SER A 191 16.26 -8.73 -7.69
C SER A 191 15.33 -9.89 -8.03
N SER A 192 14.45 -10.33 -7.10
CA SER A 192 13.49 -11.40 -7.38
C SER A 192 12.49 -11.00 -8.45
N PHE A 193 12.20 -11.92 -9.37
CA PHE A 193 11.18 -11.74 -10.40
C PHE A 193 9.76 -11.55 -9.80
N ASP A 194 9.51 -12.06 -8.59
CA ASP A 194 8.22 -11.91 -7.92
C ASP A 194 7.87 -10.47 -7.53
N HIS A 195 8.83 -9.54 -7.59
CA HIS A 195 8.60 -8.10 -7.48
C HIS A 195 8.03 -7.47 -8.74
N TYR A 196 7.94 -8.23 -9.84
CA TYR A 196 7.38 -7.78 -11.09
C TYR A 196 5.89 -8.17 -11.22
N GLU A 197 5.02 -7.22 -11.54
CA GLU A 197 3.62 -7.48 -11.87
C GLU A 197 3.50 -7.80 -13.35
N VAL A 198 3.18 -9.05 -13.67
CA VAL A 198 3.10 -9.54 -15.05
C VAL A 198 1.85 -9.07 -15.80
N ARG A 199 0.80 -8.68 -15.06
CA ARG A 199 -0.42 -8.11 -15.67
C ARG A 199 -0.19 -6.65 -16.03
N SER A 200 -0.91 -6.17 -17.06
CA SER A 200 -0.87 -4.75 -17.41
C SER A 200 -1.12 -3.87 -16.17
N PRO A 201 -0.27 -2.85 -15.96
CA PRO A 201 0.76 -2.27 -16.83
C PRO A 201 2.17 -2.88 -16.71
N GLY A 202 2.37 -3.93 -15.94
CA GLY A 202 3.68 -4.58 -15.86
C GLY A 202 4.72 -3.81 -15.04
N TRP A 203 4.33 -3.24 -13.89
CA TRP A 203 5.22 -2.48 -13.02
C TRP A 203 6.12 -3.37 -12.14
N ASN A 204 7.23 -2.80 -11.69
CA ASN A 204 8.14 -3.44 -10.74
C ASN A 204 8.19 -2.64 -9.44
N THR A 205 8.20 -3.33 -8.30
CA THR A 205 8.24 -2.71 -6.94
C THR A 205 9.38 -1.70 -6.79
N ARG A 206 10.53 -1.95 -7.40
CA ARG A 206 11.71 -1.07 -7.30
C ARG A 206 11.56 0.23 -8.09
N THR A 207 10.71 0.25 -9.10
CA THR A 207 10.48 1.43 -9.97
C THR A 207 9.26 2.25 -9.56
N VAL A 208 8.40 1.71 -8.72
CA VAL A 208 7.30 2.42 -8.08
C VAL A 208 7.81 3.24 -6.90
#